data_e4ea36da3b43536b85a232f3799592a8
#
_entry.id   e4ea36da3b43536b85a232f3799592a8
#
_cell.length_a   1.000
_cell.length_b   1.000
_cell.length_c   1.000
_cell.angle_alpha   90.00
_cell.angle_beta   90.00
_cell.angle_gamma   90.00
#
_symmetry.space_group_name_H-M   'P 1'
#
loop_
_entity.id
_entity.type
_entity.pdbx_description
1 polymer ?
#
loop_
_entity_poly.entity_id
_entity_poly.type
_entity_poly.pdbx_seq_one_letter_code
_entity_poly.pdbx_strand_id
1 'polypeptide(L)'
;MLIEFKFTNYRSFRDETVLSMEAMGLGTYKSCLIPFRNKRLLPAAAIYGKNGGGKSNVIRAFWLAVQFIRNAQRTQHENAPIPVQPFLLNDTSRDEPTSFEFTYTITDVKYVYGFSATKKEIFKEYLYYAPKGQLSMVFERDHQNFTFRDNAEKKRRQLISEAVGSNQLYFAIACTMNESACQKAMSRFRENIFFSRDYTDIPSQLIEYSEKPDMLAAIKKY
;
A
#
# COMPACT_ATOMS: atom_id res chain seq x y z
N MET A 1 -4.51 -7.74 -6.49
CA MET A 1 -4.94 -6.56 -7.26
C MET A 1 -5.19 -5.40 -6.31
N LEU A 2 -4.94 -4.13 -6.71
CA LEU A 2 -5.32 -2.96 -5.94
C LEU A 2 -6.85 -2.79 -6.01
N ILE A 3 -7.46 -2.50 -4.86
CA ILE A 3 -8.88 -2.14 -4.75
C ILE A 3 -9.00 -0.64 -4.51
N GLU A 4 -8.20 -0.12 -3.56
CA GLU A 4 -8.25 1.28 -3.17
C GLU A 4 -6.90 1.72 -2.60
N PHE A 5 -6.52 2.96 -2.86
CA PHE A 5 -5.41 3.64 -2.23
C PHE A 5 -5.89 4.97 -1.68
N LYS A 6 -5.66 5.21 -0.40
CA LYS A 6 -5.97 6.46 0.27
C LYS A 6 -4.71 7.11 0.79
N PHE A 7 -4.71 8.44 0.80
CA PHE A 7 -3.67 9.21 1.45
C PHE A 7 -4.21 10.55 1.95
N THR A 8 -3.59 11.08 2.99
CA THR A 8 -3.95 12.36 3.61
C THR A 8 -2.68 13.12 3.94
N ASN A 9 -2.76 14.44 3.92
CA ASN A 9 -1.65 15.34 4.28
C ASN A 9 -0.38 15.06 3.49
N TYR A 10 -0.46 15.09 2.16
CA TYR A 10 0.68 14.85 1.29
C TYR A 10 0.80 15.91 0.19
N ARG A 11 1.89 16.67 0.17
CA ARG A 11 2.23 17.70 -0.82
C ARG A 11 1.10 18.70 -1.07
N SER A 12 0.37 18.58 -2.21
CA SER A 12 -0.76 19.44 -2.58
C SER A 12 -2.11 18.99 -2.03
N PHE A 13 -2.15 17.92 -1.27
CA PHE A 13 -3.37 17.35 -0.70
C PHE A 13 -3.34 17.45 0.82
N ARG A 14 -4.24 18.26 1.39
CA ARG A 14 -4.46 18.34 2.81
C ARG A 14 -5.38 17.23 3.30
N ASP A 15 -6.52 17.13 2.64
CA ASP A 15 -7.60 16.23 3.03
C ASP A 15 -7.42 14.84 2.41
N GLU A 16 -8.19 13.86 2.92
CA GLU A 16 -8.17 12.50 2.40
C GLU A 16 -8.48 12.46 0.90
N THR A 17 -7.62 11.81 0.18
CA THR A 17 -7.77 11.57 -1.26
C THR A 17 -7.79 10.07 -1.52
N VAL A 18 -8.76 9.65 -2.32
CA VAL A 18 -9.03 8.23 -2.61
C VAL A 18 -8.83 7.94 -4.09
N LEU A 19 -7.98 6.98 -4.41
CA LEU A 19 -7.89 6.35 -5.72
C LEU A 19 -8.56 4.98 -5.62
N SER A 20 -9.79 4.86 -6.12
CA SER A 20 -10.55 3.62 -6.11
C SER A 20 -10.49 2.93 -7.47
N MET A 21 -10.28 1.61 -7.45
CA MET A 21 -10.39 0.73 -8.60
C MET A 21 -11.73 -0.03 -8.61
N GLU A 22 -12.68 0.31 -7.73
CA GLU A 22 -14.03 -0.26 -7.78
C GLU A 22 -14.81 0.34 -8.93
N ALA A 23 -15.40 -0.53 -9.76
CA ALA A 23 -16.25 -0.09 -10.84
C ALA A 23 -17.58 0.43 -10.28
N MET A 24 -17.88 1.69 -10.51
CA MET A 24 -19.21 2.24 -10.30
C MET A 24 -20.16 1.68 -11.37
N GLY A 25 -21.47 1.63 -11.11
CA GLY A 25 -22.51 0.91 -11.88
C GLY A 25 -22.66 1.24 -13.38
N LEU A 26 -21.54 1.27 -14.11
CA LEU A 26 -21.48 1.46 -15.55
C LEU A 26 -22.08 0.24 -16.26
N GLY A 27 -23.08 0.48 -17.12
CA GLY A 27 -23.75 -0.55 -17.90
C GLY A 27 -22.91 -1.13 -19.04
N THR A 28 -21.91 -0.39 -19.52
CA THR A 28 -21.01 -0.72 -20.64
C THR A 28 -19.72 -1.38 -20.19
N TYR A 29 -19.10 -2.18 -21.05
CA TYR A 29 -17.79 -2.84 -20.82
C TYR A 29 -17.71 -3.77 -19.62
N LYS A 30 -18.83 -4.40 -19.23
CA LYS A 30 -18.87 -5.34 -18.09
C LYS A 30 -17.91 -6.52 -18.23
N SER A 31 -17.63 -6.94 -19.46
CA SER A 31 -16.69 -8.03 -19.80
C SER A 31 -15.23 -7.68 -19.49
N CYS A 32 -14.87 -6.39 -19.44
CA CYS A 32 -13.53 -5.93 -19.12
C CYS A 32 -13.29 -5.81 -17.61
N LEU A 33 -14.34 -5.90 -16.79
CA LEU A 33 -14.22 -5.76 -15.34
C LEU A 33 -13.79 -7.06 -14.70
N ILE A 34 -12.94 -6.94 -13.70
CA ILE A 34 -12.39 -8.08 -12.95
C ILE A 34 -13.34 -8.37 -11.77
N PRO A 35 -13.97 -9.56 -11.72
CA PRO A 35 -14.84 -9.90 -10.60
C PRO A 35 -14.02 -10.12 -9.32
N PHE A 36 -14.50 -9.56 -8.22
CA PHE A 36 -13.96 -9.81 -6.89
C PHE A 36 -15.11 -9.83 -5.88
N ARG A 37 -15.49 -11.01 -5.41
CA ARG A 37 -16.62 -11.24 -4.51
C ARG A 37 -17.93 -10.62 -5.10
N ASN A 38 -18.58 -9.73 -4.34
CA ASN A 38 -19.79 -9.00 -4.78
C ASN A 38 -19.47 -7.68 -5.52
N LYS A 39 -18.19 -7.40 -5.80
CA LYS A 39 -17.72 -6.18 -6.46
C LYS A 39 -17.08 -6.49 -7.81
N ARG A 40 -16.90 -5.46 -8.62
CA ARG A 40 -16.13 -5.50 -9.87
C ARG A 40 -15.06 -4.45 -9.80
N LEU A 41 -13.86 -4.80 -10.26
CA LEU A 41 -12.70 -3.92 -10.23
C LEU A 41 -12.31 -3.50 -11.64
N LEU A 42 -11.83 -2.28 -11.76
CA LEU A 42 -11.32 -1.72 -13.01
C LEU A 42 -9.92 -2.30 -13.29
N PRO A 43 -9.63 -2.74 -14.51
CA PRO A 43 -8.29 -3.19 -14.90
C PRO A 43 -7.30 -2.02 -15.02
N ALA A 44 -7.80 -0.80 -15.31
CA ALA A 44 -7.00 0.40 -15.50
C ALA A 44 -7.75 1.64 -14.98
N ALA A 45 -6.99 2.67 -14.62
CA ALA A 45 -7.50 3.98 -14.27
C ALA A 45 -6.63 5.06 -14.94
N ALA A 46 -7.26 6.12 -15.41
CA ALA A 46 -6.58 7.29 -15.95
C ALA A 46 -6.93 8.54 -15.15
N ILE A 47 -5.91 9.34 -14.81
CA ILE A 47 -6.08 10.54 -14.01
C ILE A 47 -5.96 11.76 -14.91
N TYR A 48 -7.06 12.49 -15.07
CA TYR A 48 -7.14 13.71 -15.87
C TYR A 48 -7.35 14.94 -14.98
N GLY A 49 -7.00 16.10 -15.50
CA GLY A 49 -7.25 17.39 -14.84
C GLY A 49 -6.32 18.49 -15.33
N LYS A 50 -6.54 19.72 -14.85
CA LYS A 50 -5.76 20.91 -15.19
C LYS A 50 -4.28 20.74 -14.80
N ASN A 51 -3.39 21.46 -15.49
CA ASN A 51 -1.99 21.58 -15.08
C ASN A 51 -1.93 22.21 -13.68
N GLY A 52 -1.06 21.67 -12.83
CA GLY A 52 -1.02 22.08 -11.41
C GLY A 52 -2.09 21.45 -10.50
N GLY A 53 -3.07 20.68 -11.03
CA GLY A 53 -4.17 20.07 -10.27
C GLY A 53 -3.79 18.85 -9.41
N GLY A 54 -2.51 18.57 -9.20
CA GLY A 54 -2.08 17.51 -8.28
C GLY A 54 -1.96 16.10 -8.89
N LYS A 55 -2.31 15.87 -10.17
CA LYS A 55 -2.28 14.54 -10.83
C LYS A 55 -1.01 13.75 -10.55
N SER A 56 0.15 14.36 -10.80
CA SER A 56 1.45 13.73 -10.55
C SER A 56 1.71 13.46 -9.07
N ASN A 57 1.11 14.22 -8.15
CA ASN A 57 1.27 14.00 -6.71
C ASN A 57 0.47 12.80 -6.21
N VAL A 58 -0.64 12.41 -6.86
CA VAL A 58 -1.33 11.15 -6.58
C VAL A 58 -0.41 9.97 -6.87
N ILE A 59 0.22 9.95 -8.05
CA ILE A 59 1.17 8.89 -8.43
C ILE A 59 2.41 8.89 -7.53
N ARG A 60 2.90 10.09 -7.18
CA ARG A 60 4.05 10.22 -6.27
C ARG A 60 3.72 9.76 -4.85
N ALA A 61 2.49 9.99 -4.34
CA ALA A 61 2.03 9.48 -3.05
C ALA A 61 2.05 7.94 -3.05
N PHE A 62 1.48 7.34 -4.08
CA PHE A 62 1.48 5.89 -4.25
C PHE A 62 2.91 5.33 -4.35
N TRP A 63 3.75 5.92 -5.19
CA TRP A 63 5.15 5.53 -5.35
C TRP A 63 5.92 5.62 -4.04
N LEU A 64 5.83 6.77 -3.34
CA LEU A 64 6.54 6.99 -2.07
C LEU A 64 6.15 5.94 -1.02
N ALA A 65 4.85 5.72 -0.84
CA ALA A 65 4.37 4.75 0.14
C ALA A 65 4.86 3.33 -0.17
N VAL A 66 4.79 2.91 -1.44
CA VAL A 66 5.30 1.59 -1.88
C VAL A 66 6.82 1.48 -1.68
N GLN A 67 7.59 2.52 -2.07
CA GLN A 67 9.04 2.51 -1.88
C GLN A 67 9.42 2.48 -0.40
N PHE A 68 8.71 3.23 0.44
CA PHE A 68 8.94 3.21 1.87
C PHE A 68 8.67 1.81 2.45
N ILE A 69 7.54 1.18 2.13
CA ILE A 69 7.21 -0.17 2.56
C ILE A 69 8.29 -1.18 2.11
N ARG A 70 8.72 -1.12 0.84
CA ARG A 70 9.72 -2.05 0.28
C ARG A 70 11.10 -1.92 0.91
N ASN A 71 11.51 -0.70 1.18
CA ASN A 71 12.88 -0.38 1.55
C ASN A 71 13.05 0.00 3.02
N ALA A 72 11.96 0.08 3.81
CA ALA A 72 11.99 0.52 5.20
C ALA A 72 13.08 -0.18 6.01
N GLN A 73 13.23 -1.48 5.81
CA GLN A 73 14.23 -2.27 6.50
C GLN A 73 15.70 -1.91 6.16
N ARG A 74 15.93 -1.44 4.93
CA ARG A 74 17.28 -1.07 4.47
C ARG A 74 17.62 0.38 4.77
N THR A 75 16.61 1.25 4.80
CA THR A 75 16.80 2.71 4.85
C THR A 75 16.45 3.31 6.21
N GLN A 76 15.63 2.63 7.02
CA GLN A 76 15.20 3.11 8.33
C GLN A 76 16.08 2.54 9.45
N HIS A 77 17.32 2.98 9.50
CA HIS A 77 18.19 2.82 10.66
C HIS A 77 17.85 3.88 11.73
N GLU A 78 18.41 3.73 12.90
CA GLU A 78 18.17 4.65 14.02
C GLU A 78 18.39 6.11 13.60
N ASN A 79 17.42 6.96 13.93
CA ASN A 79 17.36 8.39 13.58
C ASN A 79 17.28 8.73 12.06
N ALA A 80 17.11 7.76 11.17
CA ALA A 80 16.85 8.06 9.76
C ALA A 80 15.49 8.75 9.60
N PRO A 81 15.41 9.88 8.89
CA PRO A 81 14.14 10.57 8.70
C PRO A 81 13.19 9.76 7.78
N ILE A 82 11.91 9.73 8.14
CA ILE A 82 10.88 9.15 7.29
C ILE A 82 10.61 10.10 6.11
N PRO A 83 10.57 9.62 4.86
CA PRO A 83 10.52 10.47 3.66
C PRO A 83 9.14 11.07 3.37
N VAL A 84 8.31 11.33 4.38
CA VAL A 84 7.01 11.97 4.20
C VAL A 84 7.12 13.45 3.87
N GLN A 85 6.17 13.96 3.11
CA GLN A 85 6.13 15.33 2.62
C GLN A 85 4.73 15.91 2.89
N PRO A 86 4.47 16.47 4.08
CA PRO A 86 3.15 17.00 4.43
C PRO A 86 2.75 18.19 3.57
N PHE A 87 1.47 18.53 3.62
CA PHE A 87 0.93 19.75 3.02
C PHE A 87 1.44 20.99 3.78
N LEU A 88 2.09 21.91 3.05
CA LEU A 88 2.82 23.02 3.66
C LEU A 88 2.06 24.36 3.66
N LEU A 89 0.91 24.44 3.00
CA LEU A 89 0.15 25.71 2.89
C LEU A 89 -0.84 25.93 4.05
N ASN A 90 -0.74 25.12 5.10
CA ASN A 90 -1.51 25.25 6.33
C ASN A 90 -0.57 25.01 7.51
N ASP A 91 -0.65 25.84 8.54
CA ASP A 91 0.29 25.78 9.67
C ASP A 91 0.13 24.50 10.51
N THR A 92 -1.10 24.00 10.67
CA THR A 92 -1.36 22.76 11.43
C THR A 92 -0.88 21.53 10.69
N SER A 93 -1.12 21.45 9.37
CA SER A 93 -0.79 20.27 8.57
C SER A 93 0.70 19.94 8.47
N ARG A 94 1.58 20.91 8.75
CA ARG A 94 3.04 20.71 8.70
C ARG A 94 3.53 19.70 9.74
N ASP A 95 2.89 19.71 10.90
CA ASP A 95 3.27 18.89 12.06
C ASP A 95 2.37 17.67 12.21
N GLU A 96 1.29 17.59 11.44
CA GLU A 96 0.41 16.44 11.40
C GLU A 96 1.01 15.29 10.58
N PRO A 97 0.73 14.02 10.93
CA PRO A 97 1.24 12.89 10.18
C PRO A 97 0.63 12.82 8.77
N THR A 98 1.46 12.44 7.81
CA THR A 98 1.00 11.98 6.49
C THR A 98 0.52 10.54 6.62
N SER A 99 -0.65 10.22 6.09
CA SER A 99 -1.20 8.86 6.13
C SER A 99 -1.32 8.24 4.74
N PHE A 100 -1.17 6.91 4.70
CA PHE A 100 -1.36 6.07 3.52
C PHE A 100 -2.10 4.80 3.89
N GLU A 101 -3.08 4.40 3.08
CA GLU A 101 -3.78 3.13 3.24
C GLU A 101 -3.92 2.43 1.89
N PHE A 102 -3.66 1.14 1.87
CA PHE A 102 -3.84 0.24 0.73
C PHE A 102 -4.89 -0.81 1.05
N THR A 103 -5.94 -0.85 0.26
CA THR A 103 -6.85 -1.99 0.20
C THR A 103 -6.55 -2.78 -1.07
N TYR A 104 -6.20 -4.05 -0.94
CA TYR A 104 -5.79 -4.89 -2.07
C TYR A 104 -6.19 -6.35 -1.86
N THR A 105 -6.08 -7.15 -2.91
CA THR A 105 -6.33 -8.59 -2.86
C THR A 105 -5.13 -9.39 -3.34
N ILE A 106 -4.91 -10.51 -2.69
CA ILE A 106 -3.99 -11.58 -3.07
C ILE A 106 -4.81 -12.87 -3.03
N THR A 107 -4.96 -13.55 -4.16
CA THR A 107 -5.70 -14.82 -4.27
C THR A 107 -7.01 -14.78 -3.45
N ASP A 108 -7.98 -13.96 -3.84
CA ASP A 108 -9.31 -13.81 -3.21
C ASP A 108 -9.35 -13.36 -1.74
N VAL A 109 -8.21 -13.21 -1.08
CA VAL A 109 -8.12 -12.65 0.26
C VAL A 109 -7.92 -11.14 0.18
N LYS A 110 -8.84 -10.38 0.79
CA LYS A 110 -8.71 -8.92 0.94
C LYS A 110 -7.74 -8.61 2.08
N TYR A 111 -6.86 -7.65 1.84
CA TYR A 111 -5.96 -7.06 2.83
C TYR A 111 -6.22 -5.56 2.92
N VAL A 112 -6.06 -5.01 4.11
CA VAL A 112 -6.01 -3.57 4.36
C VAL A 112 -4.75 -3.31 5.17
N TYR A 113 -3.83 -2.55 4.60
CA TYR A 113 -2.61 -2.13 5.26
C TYR A 113 -2.52 -0.61 5.22
N GLY A 114 -2.28 0.00 6.36
CA GLY A 114 -2.13 1.44 6.47
C GLY A 114 -1.06 1.84 7.48
N PHE A 115 -0.50 3.03 7.26
CA PHE A 115 0.37 3.69 8.23
C PHE A 115 0.24 5.20 8.14
N SER A 116 0.54 5.87 9.24
CA SER A 116 0.70 7.32 9.30
C SER A 116 2.01 7.67 10.01
N ALA A 117 2.70 8.68 9.49
CA ALA A 117 4.02 9.04 9.97
C ALA A 117 4.29 10.53 9.85
N THR A 118 5.09 11.06 10.76
CA THR A 118 5.85 12.31 10.58
C THR A 118 7.26 12.00 10.07
N LYS A 119 8.10 12.99 9.92
CA LYS A 119 9.52 12.77 9.57
C LYS A 119 10.31 12.02 10.65
N LYS A 120 9.80 11.97 11.87
CA LYS A 120 10.51 11.43 13.04
C LYS A 120 10.05 10.04 13.45
N GLU A 121 8.73 9.78 13.37
CA GLU A 121 8.15 8.55 13.90
C GLU A 121 6.90 8.10 13.15
N ILE A 122 6.60 6.82 13.30
CA ILE A 122 5.34 6.20 12.89
C ILE A 122 4.30 6.45 13.99
N PHE A 123 3.20 7.12 13.65
CA PHE A 123 2.08 7.38 14.55
C PHE A 123 1.16 6.18 14.64
N LYS A 124 0.71 5.68 13.48
CA LYS A 124 -0.17 4.52 13.41
C LYS A 124 0.32 3.56 12.34
N GLU A 125 0.10 2.28 12.56
CA GLU A 125 0.33 1.24 11.56
C GLU A 125 -0.62 0.08 11.84
N TYR A 126 -1.19 -0.52 10.81
CA TYR A 126 -2.11 -1.64 10.97
C TYR A 126 -2.14 -2.54 9.75
N LEU A 127 -2.45 -3.80 10.02
CA LEU A 127 -2.72 -4.81 8.99
C LEU A 127 -3.95 -5.62 9.36
N TYR A 128 -4.90 -5.64 8.43
CA TYR A 128 -6.06 -6.52 8.48
C TYR A 128 -6.12 -7.41 7.26
N TYR A 129 -6.78 -8.53 7.38
CA TYR A 129 -7.07 -9.42 6.26
C TYR A 129 -8.45 -10.05 6.40
N ALA A 130 -9.05 -10.49 5.28
CA ALA A 130 -10.39 -11.04 5.25
C ALA A 130 -10.44 -12.37 4.49
N PRO A 131 -9.97 -13.49 5.06
CA PRO A 131 -9.95 -14.79 4.38
C PRO A 131 -11.36 -15.32 4.12
N LYS A 132 -12.31 -15.04 5.00
CA LYS A 132 -13.72 -15.49 4.91
C LYS A 132 -14.71 -14.32 4.75
N GLY A 133 -14.24 -13.15 4.26
CA GLY A 133 -15.09 -11.97 4.04
C GLY A 133 -15.06 -10.95 5.18
N GLN A 134 -15.01 -11.37 6.42
CA GLN A 134 -14.90 -10.49 7.59
C GLN A 134 -13.44 -10.10 7.83
N LEU A 135 -13.20 -8.81 8.05
CA LEU A 135 -11.88 -8.29 8.42
C LEU A 135 -11.45 -8.81 9.78
N SER A 136 -10.22 -9.29 9.83
CA SER A 136 -9.56 -9.79 11.03
C SER A 136 -8.24 -9.06 11.20
N MET A 137 -8.01 -8.51 12.37
CA MET A 137 -6.77 -7.82 12.71
C MET A 137 -5.60 -8.81 12.74
N VAL A 138 -4.47 -8.41 12.16
CA VAL A 138 -3.17 -9.06 12.38
C VAL A 138 -2.42 -8.30 13.48
N PHE A 139 -2.29 -6.98 13.31
CA PHE A 139 -1.75 -6.07 14.30
C PHE A 139 -2.31 -4.65 14.10
N GLU A 140 -2.29 -3.89 15.17
CA GLU A 140 -2.42 -2.44 15.22
C GLU A 140 -1.29 -1.86 16.04
N ARG A 141 -0.85 -0.66 15.67
CA ARG A 141 0.16 0.12 16.36
C ARG A 141 -0.32 1.55 16.52
N ASP A 142 -0.15 2.09 17.72
CA ASP A 142 -0.30 3.51 18.04
C ASP A 142 0.99 3.97 18.76
N HIS A 143 1.85 4.72 18.05
CA HIS A 143 3.22 5.04 18.44
C HIS A 143 4.04 3.76 18.72
N GLN A 144 4.39 3.48 19.95
CA GLN A 144 5.08 2.25 20.38
C GLN A 144 4.14 1.26 21.10
N ASN A 145 2.83 1.51 21.09
CA ASN A 145 1.84 0.62 21.65
C ASN A 145 1.31 -0.33 20.59
N PHE A 146 1.56 -1.62 20.73
CA PHE A 146 1.14 -2.65 19.79
C PHE A 146 0.01 -3.50 20.32
N THR A 147 -1.00 -3.71 19.49
CA THR A 147 -2.11 -4.63 19.74
C THR A 147 -2.10 -5.73 18.70
N PHE A 148 -2.19 -6.97 19.16
CA PHE A 148 -2.18 -8.14 18.30
C PHE A 148 -3.43 -8.98 18.52
N ARG A 149 -3.90 -9.64 17.44
CA ARG A 149 -4.95 -10.65 17.57
C ARG A 149 -4.51 -11.74 18.55
N ASP A 150 -5.44 -12.13 19.43
CA ASP A 150 -5.22 -13.23 20.36
C ASP A 150 -5.28 -14.58 19.65
N ASN A 151 -4.11 -15.12 19.33
CA ASN A 151 -3.91 -16.42 18.69
C ASN A 151 -2.50 -16.95 19.00
N ALA A 152 -2.15 -18.12 18.45
CA ALA A 152 -0.85 -18.75 18.65
C ALA A 152 0.37 -17.87 18.27
N GLU A 153 0.21 -16.94 17.32
CA GLU A 153 1.28 -16.05 16.85
C GLU A 153 1.48 -14.79 17.73
N LYS A 154 0.60 -14.53 18.70
CA LYS A 154 0.62 -13.31 19.52
C LYS A 154 1.96 -13.09 20.22
N LYS A 155 2.48 -14.11 20.92
CA LYS A 155 3.76 -14.02 21.62
C LYS A 155 4.93 -13.68 20.69
N ARG A 156 4.97 -14.32 19.51
CA ARG A 156 5.98 -14.04 18.50
C ARG A 156 5.90 -12.60 18.00
N ARG A 157 4.69 -12.11 17.73
CA ARG A 157 4.45 -10.73 17.29
C ARG A 157 4.87 -9.70 18.35
N GLN A 158 4.62 -10.00 19.62
CA GLN A 158 5.09 -9.18 20.74
C GLN A 158 6.61 -9.08 20.79
N LEU A 159 7.33 -10.21 20.69
CA LEU A 159 8.81 -10.21 20.64
C LEU A 159 9.36 -9.41 19.44
N ILE A 160 8.70 -9.51 18.28
CA ILE A 160 9.09 -8.71 17.11
C ILE A 160 8.88 -7.22 17.39
N SER A 161 7.78 -6.83 18.04
CA SER A 161 7.49 -5.42 18.31
C SER A 161 8.50 -4.76 19.26
N GLU A 162 9.13 -5.51 20.15
CA GLU A 162 10.20 -5.02 21.04
C GLU A 162 11.46 -4.58 20.27
N ALA A 163 11.68 -5.14 19.08
CA ALA A 163 12.81 -4.81 18.20
C ALA A 163 12.54 -3.68 17.20
N VAL A 164 11.32 -3.11 17.21
CA VAL A 164 10.90 -2.10 16.23
C VAL A 164 11.10 -0.69 16.76
N GLY A 165 11.95 0.07 16.11
CA GLY A 165 12.17 1.48 16.43
C GLY A 165 10.97 2.37 16.07
N SER A 166 10.92 3.58 16.67
CA SER A 166 9.83 4.53 16.47
C SER A 166 9.64 4.95 15.01
N ASN A 167 10.73 5.02 14.25
CA ASN A 167 10.76 5.41 12.84
C ASN A 167 10.68 4.22 11.86
N GLN A 168 10.52 2.98 12.34
CA GLN A 168 10.50 1.77 11.54
C GLN A 168 9.08 1.22 11.38
N LEU A 169 8.76 0.66 10.22
CA LEU A 169 7.52 -0.07 10.00
C LEU A 169 7.62 -1.48 10.59
N TYR A 170 6.71 -1.79 11.53
CA TYR A 170 6.56 -3.14 12.09
C TYR A 170 6.33 -4.16 10.96
N PHE A 171 5.49 -3.83 9.97
CA PHE A 171 5.19 -4.68 8.82
C PHE A 171 6.46 -5.16 8.09
N ALA A 172 7.40 -4.25 7.86
CA ALA A 172 8.66 -4.56 7.18
C ALA A 172 9.57 -5.45 8.03
N ILE A 173 9.71 -5.14 9.32
CA ILE A 173 10.51 -5.93 10.26
C ILE A 173 9.92 -7.33 10.47
N ALA A 174 8.60 -7.42 10.67
CA ALA A 174 7.90 -8.70 10.83
C ALA A 174 8.07 -9.61 9.62
N CYS A 175 8.06 -9.05 8.40
CA CYS A 175 8.36 -9.79 7.18
C CYS A 175 9.77 -10.38 7.19
N THR A 176 10.76 -9.64 7.64
CA THR A 176 12.15 -10.12 7.73
C THR A 176 12.32 -11.21 8.76
N MET A 177 11.59 -11.08 9.85
CA MET A 177 11.57 -12.08 10.91
C MET A 177 10.63 -13.27 10.60
N ASN A 178 10.22 -13.41 9.32
CA ASN A 178 9.40 -14.53 8.83
C ASN A 178 8.02 -14.65 9.51
N GLU A 179 7.38 -13.53 9.87
CA GLU A 179 5.98 -13.55 10.31
C GLU A 179 5.08 -13.80 9.11
N SER A 180 4.35 -14.92 9.13
CA SER A 180 3.70 -15.49 7.95
C SER A 180 2.57 -14.63 7.36
N ALA A 181 1.80 -13.94 8.20
CA ALA A 181 0.71 -13.07 7.74
C ALA A 181 1.28 -11.81 7.06
N CYS A 182 2.34 -11.21 7.63
CA CYS A 182 3.02 -10.07 7.04
C CYS A 182 3.73 -10.45 5.74
N GLN A 183 4.40 -11.60 5.67
CA GLN A 183 5.02 -12.07 4.43
C GLN A 183 4.02 -12.23 3.29
N LYS A 184 2.88 -12.88 3.55
CA LYS A 184 1.80 -13.02 2.56
C LYS A 184 1.29 -11.67 2.09
N ALA A 185 1.01 -10.75 3.03
CA ALA A 185 0.54 -9.41 2.69
C ALA A 185 1.60 -8.59 1.92
N MET A 186 2.89 -8.75 2.26
CA MET A 186 4.01 -8.02 1.64
C MET A 186 4.28 -8.46 0.18
N SER A 187 3.95 -9.69 -0.20
CA SER A 187 4.21 -10.21 -1.55
C SER A 187 3.61 -9.28 -2.62
N ARG A 188 2.46 -8.66 -2.34
CA ARG A 188 1.85 -7.68 -3.24
C ARG A 188 2.76 -6.50 -3.55
N PHE A 189 3.41 -5.97 -2.54
CA PHE A 189 4.31 -4.82 -2.69
C PHE A 189 5.62 -5.20 -3.38
N ARG A 190 6.17 -6.37 -3.10
CA ARG A 190 7.48 -6.82 -3.64
C ARG A 190 7.40 -7.25 -5.10
N GLU A 191 6.39 -8.02 -5.48
CA GLU A 191 6.38 -8.76 -6.74
C GLU A 191 5.47 -8.15 -7.81
N ASN A 192 4.47 -7.36 -7.41
CA ASN A 192 3.34 -7.05 -8.28
C ASN A 192 3.06 -5.55 -8.46
N ILE A 193 3.98 -4.66 -8.09
CA ILE A 193 3.85 -3.22 -8.32
C ILE A 193 5.12 -2.74 -9.03
N PHE A 194 4.94 -2.21 -10.22
CA PHE A 194 6.01 -1.68 -11.06
C PHE A 194 5.72 -0.22 -11.37
N PHE A 195 6.76 0.60 -11.45
CA PHE A 195 6.68 1.99 -11.84
C PHE A 195 7.53 2.21 -13.08
N SER A 196 6.96 2.83 -14.10
CA SER A 196 7.68 3.34 -15.27
C SER A 196 7.46 4.84 -15.37
N ARG A 197 8.50 5.58 -15.73
CA ARG A 197 8.44 7.02 -15.97
C ARG A 197 8.25 7.35 -17.45
N ASP A 198 8.82 6.53 -18.32
CA ASP A 198 8.83 6.71 -19.75
C ASP A 198 8.52 5.41 -20.49
N TYR A 199 8.05 5.51 -21.73
CA TYR A 199 7.76 4.36 -22.60
C TYR A 199 9.00 3.51 -22.91
N THR A 200 10.20 4.07 -22.73
CA THR A 200 11.48 3.40 -22.97
C THR A 200 12.02 2.69 -21.73
N ASP A 201 11.53 3.04 -20.55
CA ASP A 201 11.96 2.45 -19.27
C ASP A 201 10.96 1.36 -18.85
N ILE A 202 10.93 0.27 -19.63
CA ILE A 202 10.17 -0.92 -19.26
C ILE A 202 11.00 -1.68 -18.22
N PRO A 203 10.54 -1.80 -16.97
CA PRO A 203 11.26 -2.58 -15.97
C PRO A 203 11.54 -4.00 -16.50
N SER A 204 12.78 -4.48 -16.36
CA SER A 204 13.18 -5.83 -16.79
C SER A 204 12.25 -6.92 -16.30
N GLN A 205 11.69 -6.73 -15.11
CA GLN A 205 10.67 -7.61 -14.53
C GLN A 205 9.35 -7.66 -15.32
N LEU A 206 8.98 -6.58 -16.04
CA LEU A 206 7.82 -6.62 -16.94
C LEU A 206 8.11 -7.41 -18.22
N ILE A 207 9.34 -7.38 -18.69
CA ILE A 207 9.79 -8.18 -19.83
C ILE A 207 9.73 -9.67 -19.44
N GLU A 208 10.30 -10.03 -18.30
CA GLU A 208 10.23 -11.38 -17.74
C GLU A 208 8.77 -11.84 -17.47
N TYR A 209 7.89 -10.92 -17.06
CA TYR A 209 6.47 -11.21 -16.88
C TYR A 209 5.74 -11.40 -18.22
N SER A 210 6.11 -10.67 -19.27
CA SER A 210 5.51 -10.80 -20.61
C SER A 210 5.89 -12.11 -21.31
N GLU A 211 6.98 -12.74 -20.91
CA GLU A 211 7.44 -14.03 -21.44
C GLU A 211 6.73 -15.24 -20.81
N LYS A 212 5.95 -15.03 -19.73
CA LYS A 212 5.17 -16.12 -19.11
C LYS A 212 4.02 -16.55 -20.02
N PRO A 213 3.86 -17.87 -20.31
CA PRO A 213 2.85 -18.37 -21.25
C PRO A 213 1.42 -17.93 -20.94
N ASP A 214 1.07 -17.84 -19.66
CA ASP A 214 -0.27 -17.45 -19.21
C ASP A 214 -0.55 -15.97 -19.48
N MET A 215 0.47 -15.11 -19.41
CA MET A 215 0.37 -13.68 -19.72
C MET A 215 0.30 -13.44 -21.22
N LEU A 216 1.09 -14.15 -22.02
CA LEU A 216 1.01 -14.10 -23.48
C LEU A 216 -0.37 -14.56 -23.98
N ALA A 217 -0.95 -15.60 -23.37
CA ALA A 217 -2.29 -16.06 -23.69
C ALA A 217 -3.37 -15.01 -23.33
N ALA A 218 -3.21 -14.29 -22.20
CA ALA A 218 -4.10 -13.21 -21.80
C ALA A 218 -3.99 -12.00 -22.73
N ILE A 219 -2.78 -11.60 -23.15
CA ILE A 219 -2.54 -10.46 -24.07
C ILE A 219 -3.11 -10.76 -25.47
N LYS A 220 -2.97 -11.99 -25.96
CA LYS A 220 -3.47 -12.38 -27.30
C LYS A 220 -4.99 -12.50 -27.39
N LYS A 221 -5.71 -12.44 -26.25
CA LYS A 221 -7.17 -12.56 -26.18
C LYS A 221 -7.89 -11.20 -26.31
N TYR A 222 -7.14 -10.10 -26.32
CA TYR A 222 -7.59 -8.72 -26.52
C TYR A 222 -6.92 -8.09 -27.75
#